data_84bc483fb2656bcaf80adefdea7f0ecd
#
_entry.id   84bc483fb2656bcaf80adefdea7f0ecd
#
_cell.length_a   1.000
_cell.length_b   1.000
_cell.length_c   1.000
_cell.angle_alpha   90.00
_cell.angle_beta   90.00
_cell.angle_gamma   90.00
#
_symmetry.space_group_name_H-M   'P 1'
#
loop_
_entity.id
_entity.type
_entity.pdbx_description
1 polymer ?
#
loop_
_entity_poly.entity_id
_entity_poly.type
_entity_poly.pdbx_seq_one_letter_code
_entity_poly.pdbx_strand_id
1 'polypeptide(L)'
;MYWTVALALLVYFILWFIISKIKGKYSLVDIAWGGGFVVVAWTGFLTTYSMTAQSITILVLVTIWGVRLFWHLARRNWNKPEDYRYVNMRKRWGTTLVNLKAFLNVFVLQGVLLFIIALPITHSFANETATFAWWQILGIIIWIIGFIFEVGSDLQLENFKKNPANKGKLLTTGFWSVTRHPNYFGEALSWWGVFLVAYTQLTDLWLITSPIVITLLLLFVSGVPLLEKKYQDRADFQAYANKTSKFFPFIGKKGL
;
A
#
# COMPACT_ATOMS: atom_id res chain seq x y z
N MET A 1 -4.90 -23.32 2.92
CA MET A 1 -5.08 -21.86 2.98
C MET A 1 -3.97 -21.11 2.24
N TYR A 2 -2.70 -21.09 2.69
CA TYR A 2 -1.61 -20.31 2.06
C TYR A 2 -1.41 -20.59 0.56
N TRP A 3 -1.45 -21.86 0.16
CA TRP A 3 -1.36 -22.24 -1.28
C TRP A 3 -2.56 -21.75 -2.10
N THR A 4 -3.77 -21.78 -1.53
CA THR A 4 -4.98 -21.28 -2.20
C THR A 4 -4.87 -19.77 -2.44
N VAL A 5 -4.42 -19.02 -1.43
CA VAL A 5 -4.17 -17.59 -1.54
C VAL A 5 -3.05 -17.28 -2.54
N ALA A 6 -1.94 -18.05 -2.51
CA ALA A 6 -0.85 -17.88 -3.48
C ALA A 6 -1.32 -18.10 -4.93
N LEU A 7 -2.14 -19.14 -5.16
CA LEU A 7 -2.72 -19.42 -6.47
C LEU A 7 -3.69 -18.32 -6.91
N ALA A 8 -4.58 -17.84 -6.01
CA ALA A 8 -5.50 -16.75 -6.30
C ALA A 8 -4.74 -15.46 -6.69
N LEU A 9 -3.67 -15.12 -5.98
CA LEU A 9 -2.82 -13.99 -6.32
C LEU A 9 -2.08 -14.18 -7.64
N LEU A 10 -1.59 -15.39 -7.92
CA LEU A 10 -0.93 -15.67 -9.20
C LEU A 10 -1.90 -15.45 -10.36
N VAL A 11 -3.12 -15.98 -10.27
CA VAL A 11 -4.18 -15.76 -11.28
C VAL A 11 -4.51 -14.27 -11.40
N TYR A 12 -4.67 -13.58 -10.28
CA TYR A 12 -4.95 -12.15 -10.23
C TYR A 12 -3.87 -11.32 -10.95
N PHE A 13 -2.59 -11.56 -10.66
CA PHE A 13 -1.49 -10.83 -11.30
C PHE A 13 -1.27 -11.23 -12.76
N ILE A 14 -1.59 -12.47 -13.16
CA ILE A 14 -1.61 -12.87 -14.58
C ILE A 14 -2.68 -12.06 -15.33
N LEU A 15 -3.88 -11.93 -14.78
CA LEU A 15 -4.96 -11.12 -15.40
C LEU A 15 -4.53 -9.66 -15.54
N TRP A 16 -3.93 -9.06 -14.50
CA TRP A 16 -3.42 -7.69 -14.58
C TRP A 16 -2.26 -7.54 -15.55
N PHE A 17 -1.39 -8.54 -15.68
CA PHE A 17 -0.36 -8.55 -16.71
C PHE A 17 -0.97 -8.54 -18.12
N ILE A 18 -1.99 -9.35 -18.37
CA ILE A 18 -2.70 -9.39 -19.66
C ILE A 18 -3.34 -8.03 -19.96
N ILE A 19 -4.06 -7.45 -18.99
CA ILE A 19 -4.67 -6.11 -19.10
C ILE A 19 -3.58 -5.06 -19.41
N SER A 20 -2.48 -5.10 -18.68
CA SER A 20 -1.36 -4.18 -18.84
C SER A 20 -0.69 -4.31 -20.20
N LYS A 21 -0.58 -5.53 -20.72
CA LYS A 21 -0.06 -5.79 -22.07
C LYS A 21 -0.98 -5.25 -23.16
N ILE A 22 -2.29 -5.48 -23.03
CA ILE A 22 -3.31 -4.96 -23.98
C ILE A 22 -3.29 -3.42 -24.00
N LYS A 23 -3.17 -2.80 -22.82
CA LYS A 23 -3.10 -1.33 -22.69
C LYS A 23 -1.72 -0.74 -23.01
N GLY A 24 -0.67 -1.56 -23.16
CA GLY A 24 0.69 -1.11 -23.37
C GLY A 24 1.35 -0.43 -22.13
N LYS A 25 0.80 -0.64 -20.92
CA LYS A 25 1.18 0.05 -19.69
C LYS A 25 1.41 -0.94 -18.54
N TYR A 26 2.66 -1.18 -18.15
CA TYR A 26 2.96 -2.02 -16.98
C TYR A 26 2.65 -1.33 -15.65
N SER A 27 2.62 0.01 -15.63
CA SER A 27 2.26 0.80 -14.44
C SER A 27 0.83 0.57 -13.92
N LEU A 28 -0.03 -0.14 -14.68
CA LEU A 28 -1.35 -0.55 -14.20
C LEU A 28 -1.27 -1.53 -13.02
N VAL A 29 -0.14 -2.19 -12.80
CA VAL A 29 0.10 -3.02 -11.62
C VAL A 29 -0.01 -2.23 -10.31
N ASP A 30 0.33 -0.94 -10.30
CA ASP A 30 0.15 -0.08 -9.14
C ASP A 30 -1.34 0.02 -8.73
N ILE A 31 -2.26 -0.01 -9.72
CA ILE A 31 -3.71 -0.05 -9.45
C ILE A 31 -4.11 -1.40 -8.84
N ALA A 32 -3.51 -2.49 -9.32
CA ALA A 32 -3.80 -3.84 -8.84
C ALA A 32 -3.46 -4.03 -7.34
N TRP A 33 -2.56 -3.22 -6.78
CA TRP A 33 -2.03 -3.40 -5.44
C TRP A 33 -3.13 -3.52 -4.37
N GLY A 34 -4.00 -2.51 -4.22
CA GLY A 34 -5.09 -2.53 -3.24
C GLY A 34 -6.08 -3.68 -3.46
N GLY A 35 -6.43 -3.96 -4.72
CA GLY A 35 -7.34 -5.05 -5.09
C GLY A 35 -6.79 -6.44 -4.76
N GLY A 36 -5.48 -6.63 -4.82
CA GLY A 36 -4.84 -7.90 -4.47
C GLY A 36 -5.05 -8.30 -3.01
N PHE A 37 -5.00 -7.34 -2.08
CA PHE A 37 -5.30 -7.62 -0.66
C PHE A 37 -6.78 -7.98 -0.45
N VAL A 38 -7.69 -7.36 -1.21
CA VAL A 38 -9.11 -7.74 -1.20
C VAL A 38 -9.27 -9.17 -1.69
N VAL A 39 -8.59 -9.56 -2.77
CA VAL A 39 -8.58 -10.96 -3.26
C VAL A 39 -8.10 -11.91 -2.18
N VAL A 40 -7.03 -11.60 -1.44
CA VAL A 40 -6.56 -12.44 -0.32
C VAL A 40 -7.62 -12.60 0.75
N ALA A 41 -8.20 -11.49 1.21
CA ALA A 41 -9.20 -11.52 2.30
C ALA A 41 -10.45 -12.31 1.91
N TRP A 42 -10.97 -12.10 0.70
CA TRP A 42 -12.13 -12.84 0.21
C TRP A 42 -11.82 -14.29 -0.13
N THR A 43 -10.62 -14.61 -0.63
CA THR A 43 -10.19 -16.00 -0.80
C THR A 43 -10.15 -16.72 0.55
N GLY A 44 -9.59 -16.08 1.58
CA GLY A 44 -9.59 -16.60 2.93
C GLY A 44 -11.01 -16.89 3.43
N PHE A 45 -11.89 -15.90 3.37
CA PHE A 45 -13.27 -16.03 3.81
C PHE A 45 -14.04 -17.13 3.05
N LEU A 46 -13.98 -17.14 1.72
CA LEU A 46 -14.72 -18.10 0.88
C LEU A 46 -14.20 -19.53 0.98
N THR A 47 -12.98 -19.75 1.46
CA THR A 47 -12.43 -21.08 1.65
C THR A 47 -12.67 -21.66 3.05
N THR A 48 -12.83 -20.81 4.07
CA THR A 48 -13.05 -21.25 5.45
C THR A 48 -14.47 -21.00 5.96
N TYR A 49 -15.16 -20.03 5.37
CA TYR A 49 -16.43 -19.49 5.89
C TYR A 49 -16.34 -19.09 7.37
N SER A 50 -15.15 -18.66 7.82
CA SER A 50 -14.89 -18.25 9.18
C SER A 50 -15.68 -16.99 9.54
N MET A 51 -16.48 -17.11 10.61
CA MET A 51 -17.34 -16.04 11.13
C MET A 51 -16.86 -15.56 12.52
N THR A 52 -15.59 -15.78 12.86
CA THR A 52 -15.04 -15.25 14.11
C THR A 52 -14.96 -13.72 14.06
N ALA A 53 -15.03 -13.07 15.23
CA ALA A 53 -14.90 -11.61 15.31
C ALA A 53 -13.61 -11.11 14.67
N GLN A 54 -12.51 -11.87 14.80
CA GLN A 54 -11.22 -11.56 14.20
C GLN A 54 -11.28 -11.61 12.67
N SER A 55 -11.75 -12.73 12.09
CA SER A 55 -11.80 -12.91 10.62
C SER A 55 -12.71 -11.90 9.95
N ILE A 56 -13.88 -11.63 10.54
CA ILE A 56 -14.79 -10.61 10.00
C ILE A 56 -14.18 -9.21 10.11
N THR A 57 -13.53 -8.89 11.23
CA THR A 57 -12.83 -7.59 11.36
C THR A 57 -11.77 -7.43 10.28
N ILE A 58 -10.90 -8.41 10.09
CA ILE A 58 -9.87 -8.39 9.05
C ILE A 58 -10.51 -8.24 7.65
N LEU A 59 -11.54 -9.03 7.35
CA LEU A 59 -12.25 -8.95 6.07
C LEU A 59 -12.75 -7.53 5.79
N VAL A 60 -13.42 -6.93 6.78
CA VAL A 60 -14.00 -5.58 6.64
C VAL A 60 -12.91 -4.51 6.49
N LEU A 61 -11.91 -4.50 7.39
CA LEU A 61 -10.85 -3.49 7.37
C LEU A 61 -10.06 -3.53 6.06
N VAL A 62 -9.66 -4.73 5.63
CA VAL A 62 -8.88 -4.91 4.40
C VAL A 62 -9.70 -4.62 3.15
N THR A 63 -11.00 -4.99 3.14
CA THR A 63 -11.88 -4.68 2.00
C THR A 63 -12.07 -3.17 1.86
N ILE A 64 -12.37 -2.46 2.95
CA ILE A 64 -12.56 -1.00 2.92
C ILE A 64 -11.28 -0.33 2.41
N TRP A 65 -10.13 -0.67 2.99
CA TRP A 65 -8.84 -0.07 2.61
C TRP A 65 -8.45 -0.41 1.16
N GLY A 66 -8.53 -1.69 0.79
CA GLY A 66 -8.08 -2.15 -0.52
C GLY A 66 -8.96 -1.66 -1.67
N VAL A 67 -10.30 -1.64 -1.50
CA VAL A 67 -11.23 -1.07 -2.51
C VAL A 67 -11.00 0.43 -2.65
N ARG A 68 -10.81 1.14 -1.53
CA ARG A 68 -10.52 2.59 -1.56
C ARG A 68 -9.21 2.88 -2.30
N LEU A 69 -8.14 2.15 -1.99
CA LEU A 69 -6.83 2.36 -2.63
C LEU A 69 -6.89 2.02 -4.13
N PHE A 70 -7.49 0.89 -4.47
CA PHE A 70 -7.73 0.48 -5.87
C PHE A 70 -8.45 1.58 -6.64
N TRP A 71 -9.57 2.09 -6.11
CA TRP A 71 -10.37 3.12 -6.76
C TRP A 71 -9.62 4.45 -6.90
N HIS A 72 -8.92 4.88 -5.83
CA HIS A 72 -8.10 6.09 -5.85
C HIS A 72 -7.02 6.03 -6.94
N LEU A 73 -6.30 4.92 -7.01
CA LEU A 73 -5.24 4.73 -8.00
C LEU A 73 -5.80 4.54 -9.42
N ALA A 74 -6.93 3.85 -9.58
CA ALA A 74 -7.60 3.69 -10.86
C ALA A 74 -8.04 5.04 -11.43
N ARG A 75 -8.77 5.85 -10.65
CA ARG A 75 -9.17 7.20 -11.09
C ARG A 75 -7.98 8.07 -11.47
N ARG A 76 -6.88 7.97 -10.70
CA ARG A 76 -5.70 8.79 -10.90
C ARG A 76 -4.87 8.37 -12.11
N ASN A 77 -4.72 7.07 -12.36
CA ASN A 77 -3.67 6.55 -13.26
C ASN A 77 -4.20 5.85 -14.52
N TRP A 78 -5.48 5.42 -14.58
CA TRP A 78 -6.01 4.61 -15.66
C TRP A 78 -5.81 5.23 -17.04
N ASN A 79 -6.09 6.52 -17.18
CA ASN A 79 -5.97 7.26 -18.45
C ASN A 79 -4.65 8.01 -18.62
N LYS A 80 -3.73 7.96 -17.64
CA LYS A 80 -2.42 8.62 -17.76
C LYS A 80 -1.47 7.81 -18.64
N PRO A 81 -0.46 8.45 -19.24
CA PRO A 81 0.66 7.75 -19.88
C PRO A 81 1.37 6.84 -18.87
N GLU A 82 2.22 5.92 -19.38
CA GLU A 82 3.01 5.03 -18.54
C GLU A 82 3.91 5.83 -17.61
N ASP A 83 4.00 5.40 -16.35
CA ASP A 83 4.89 6.00 -15.35
C ASP A 83 6.35 5.85 -15.80
N TYR A 84 7.14 6.91 -15.63
CA TYR A 84 8.54 6.99 -16.05
C TYR A 84 9.42 5.85 -15.51
N ARG A 85 9.11 5.31 -14.34
CA ARG A 85 9.82 4.17 -13.74
C ARG A 85 9.76 2.96 -14.67
N TYR A 86 8.57 2.62 -15.14
CA TYR A 86 8.36 1.47 -16.04
C TYR A 86 8.91 1.73 -17.44
N VAL A 87 8.86 2.98 -17.93
CA VAL A 87 9.52 3.38 -19.17
C VAL A 87 11.03 3.15 -19.06
N ASN A 88 11.65 3.57 -17.96
CA ASN A 88 13.09 3.38 -17.72
C ASN A 88 13.46 1.90 -17.54
N MET A 89 12.62 1.12 -16.85
CA MET A 89 12.81 -0.33 -16.72
C MET A 89 12.79 -1.01 -18.10
N ARG A 90 11.83 -0.66 -18.94
CA ARG A 90 11.72 -1.18 -20.31
C ARG A 90 12.95 -0.85 -21.15
N LYS A 91 13.46 0.38 -21.07
CA LYS A 91 14.70 0.78 -21.74
C LYS A 91 15.92 -0.05 -21.30
N ARG A 92 16.03 -0.34 -19.97
CA ARG A 92 17.13 -1.16 -19.43
C ARG A 92 17.04 -2.63 -19.86
N TRP A 93 15.83 -3.15 -20.05
CA TRP A 93 15.63 -4.55 -20.46
C TRP A 93 15.95 -4.82 -21.92
N GLY A 94 16.02 -3.77 -22.76
CA GLY A 94 16.20 -3.89 -24.20
C GLY A 94 14.98 -4.50 -24.88
N THR A 95 15.19 -5.12 -26.04
CA THR A 95 14.09 -5.69 -26.84
C THR A 95 13.83 -7.17 -26.58
N THR A 96 14.83 -7.89 -26.04
CA THR A 96 14.75 -9.36 -25.85
C THR A 96 13.98 -9.72 -24.59
N LEU A 97 12.92 -10.55 -24.77
CA LEU A 97 12.08 -11.08 -23.68
C LEU A 97 11.47 -10.01 -22.76
N VAL A 98 11.19 -8.81 -23.28
CA VAL A 98 10.69 -7.67 -22.50
C VAL A 98 9.42 -8.03 -21.72
N ASN A 99 8.49 -8.76 -22.33
CA ASN A 99 7.26 -9.19 -21.66
C ASN A 99 7.53 -10.16 -20.51
N LEU A 100 8.45 -11.10 -20.67
CA LEU A 100 8.81 -12.05 -19.60
C LEU A 100 9.53 -11.31 -18.45
N LYS A 101 10.46 -10.42 -18.78
CA LYS A 101 11.14 -9.59 -17.78
C LYS A 101 10.13 -8.70 -17.03
N ALA A 102 9.15 -8.11 -17.71
CA ALA A 102 8.09 -7.33 -17.08
C ALA A 102 7.23 -8.22 -16.19
N PHE A 103 6.81 -9.40 -16.66
CA PHE A 103 6.02 -10.33 -15.86
C PHE A 103 6.75 -10.70 -14.56
N LEU A 104 8.01 -11.13 -14.65
CA LEU A 104 8.78 -11.58 -13.48
C LEU A 104 9.14 -10.42 -12.54
N ASN A 105 9.70 -9.31 -13.08
CA ASN A 105 10.27 -8.24 -12.25
C ASN A 105 9.22 -7.20 -11.78
N VAL A 106 8.01 -7.23 -12.33
CA VAL A 106 6.95 -6.30 -11.93
C VAL A 106 5.79 -7.08 -11.29
N PHE A 107 5.14 -7.97 -12.04
CA PHE A 107 3.90 -8.60 -11.57
C PHE A 107 4.16 -9.71 -10.55
N VAL A 108 5.10 -10.63 -10.83
CA VAL A 108 5.44 -11.71 -9.89
C VAL A 108 6.09 -11.14 -8.64
N LEU A 109 7.03 -10.21 -8.77
CA LEU A 109 7.68 -9.57 -7.62
C LEU A 109 6.64 -8.87 -6.72
N GLN A 110 5.72 -8.10 -7.31
CA GLN A 110 4.66 -7.45 -6.52
C GLN A 110 3.69 -8.47 -5.91
N GLY A 111 3.38 -9.56 -6.61
CA GLY A 111 2.59 -10.66 -6.07
C GLY A 111 3.24 -11.31 -4.85
N VAL A 112 4.55 -11.55 -4.90
CA VAL A 112 5.31 -12.10 -3.76
C VAL A 112 5.33 -11.12 -2.58
N LEU A 113 5.61 -9.83 -2.83
CA LEU A 113 5.60 -8.81 -1.78
C LEU A 113 4.22 -8.67 -1.16
N LEU A 114 3.16 -8.64 -1.97
CA LEU A 114 1.79 -8.60 -1.50
C LEU A 114 1.44 -9.84 -0.67
N PHE A 115 1.84 -11.03 -1.10
CA PHE A 115 1.63 -12.27 -0.34
C PHE A 115 2.27 -12.19 1.05
N ILE A 116 3.53 -11.69 1.15
CA ILE A 116 4.23 -11.53 2.43
C ILE A 116 3.49 -10.53 3.33
N ILE A 117 3.08 -9.39 2.78
CA ILE A 117 2.35 -8.36 3.55
C ILE A 117 0.96 -8.87 3.96
N ALA A 118 0.33 -9.72 3.15
CA ALA A 118 -0.99 -10.30 3.43
C ALA A 118 -0.96 -11.51 4.40
N LEU A 119 0.21 -11.91 4.92
CA LEU A 119 0.31 -13.04 5.86
C LEU A 119 -0.61 -12.93 7.08
N PRO A 120 -0.77 -11.76 7.74
CA PRO A 120 -1.73 -11.62 8.84
C PRO A 120 -3.18 -11.93 8.42
N ILE A 121 -3.58 -11.53 7.21
CA ILE A 121 -4.91 -11.80 6.67
C ILE A 121 -5.10 -13.32 6.53
N THR A 122 -4.17 -13.97 5.80
CA THR A 122 -4.23 -15.42 5.55
C THR A 122 -4.19 -16.23 6.84
N HIS A 123 -3.36 -15.80 7.81
CA HIS A 123 -3.25 -16.43 9.12
C HIS A 123 -4.56 -16.39 9.91
N SER A 124 -5.24 -15.23 9.93
CA SER A 124 -6.50 -15.04 10.64
C SER A 124 -7.63 -15.94 10.14
N PHE A 125 -7.61 -16.32 8.86
CA PHE A 125 -8.54 -17.29 8.31
C PHE A 125 -8.08 -18.75 8.46
N ALA A 126 -6.77 -18.99 8.63
CA ALA A 126 -6.22 -20.32 8.81
C ALA A 126 -6.31 -20.80 10.27
N ASN A 127 -6.32 -19.89 11.23
CA ASN A 127 -6.27 -20.16 12.66
C ASN A 127 -7.40 -19.41 13.35
N GLU A 128 -8.52 -20.08 13.51
CA GLU A 128 -9.69 -19.50 14.15
C GLU A 128 -9.49 -19.37 15.67
N THR A 129 -9.72 -18.18 16.20
CA THR A 129 -9.75 -17.93 17.63
C THR A 129 -11.12 -17.42 18.04
N ALA A 130 -11.70 -18.00 19.09
CA ALA A 130 -13.01 -17.60 19.60
C ALA A 130 -12.95 -16.32 20.45
N THR A 131 -11.77 -15.96 20.99
CA THR A 131 -11.60 -14.83 21.90
C THR A 131 -11.08 -13.61 21.17
N PHE A 132 -11.70 -12.46 21.42
CA PHE A 132 -11.27 -11.17 20.92
C PHE A 132 -10.62 -10.37 22.05
N ALA A 133 -9.31 -10.18 21.99
CA ALA A 133 -8.54 -9.56 23.06
C ALA A 133 -8.49 -8.02 22.94
N TRP A 134 -8.17 -7.33 24.03
CA TRP A 134 -8.12 -5.87 24.08
C TRP A 134 -7.11 -5.25 23.09
N TRP A 135 -5.99 -5.92 22.81
CA TRP A 135 -5.00 -5.42 21.84
C TRP A 135 -5.53 -5.47 20.39
N GLN A 136 -6.47 -6.33 20.09
CA GLN A 136 -7.14 -6.35 18.79
C GLN A 136 -8.02 -5.11 18.62
N ILE A 137 -8.67 -4.64 19.70
CA ILE A 137 -9.39 -3.36 19.72
C ILE A 137 -8.39 -2.21 19.47
N LEU A 138 -7.23 -2.23 20.13
CA LEU A 138 -6.16 -1.26 19.87
C LEU A 138 -5.71 -1.31 18.40
N GLY A 139 -5.61 -2.51 17.82
CA GLY A 139 -5.32 -2.70 16.40
C GLY A 139 -6.33 -2.01 15.48
N ILE A 140 -7.62 -2.12 15.79
CA ILE A 140 -8.70 -1.43 15.05
C ILE A 140 -8.54 0.10 15.17
N ILE A 141 -8.28 0.61 16.37
CA ILE A 141 -8.07 2.06 16.60
C ILE A 141 -6.88 2.55 15.80
N ILE A 142 -5.75 1.85 15.84
CA ILE A 142 -4.54 2.18 15.08
C ILE A 142 -4.84 2.16 13.58
N TRP A 143 -5.57 1.16 13.10
CA TRP A 143 -5.98 1.08 11.70
C TRP A 143 -6.85 2.29 11.30
N ILE A 144 -7.84 2.67 12.12
CA ILE A 144 -8.70 3.83 11.86
C ILE A 144 -7.87 5.11 11.76
N ILE A 145 -6.93 5.33 12.69
CA ILE A 145 -6.04 6.49 12.65
C ILE A 145 -5.21 6.48 11.36
N GLY A 146 -4.62 5.34 11.01
CA GLY A 146 -3.87 5.18 9.77
C GLY A 146 -4.71 5.49 8.53
N PHE A 147 -5.91 4.94 8.47
CA PHE A 147 -6.85 5.15 7.38
C PHE A 147 -7.28 6.62 7.24
N ILE A 148 -7.49 7.33 8.36
CA ILE A 148 -7.78 8.78 8.37
C ILE A 148 -6.60 9.56 7.81
N PHE A 149 -5.36 9.24 8.22
CA PHE A 149 -4.16 9.88 7.69
C PHE A 149 -4.02 9.66 6.19
N GLU A 150 -4.20 8.43 5.72
CA GLU A 150 -4.05 8.07 4.31
C GLU A 150 -5.13 8.75 3.45
N VAL A 151 -6.40 8.55 3.79
CA VAL A 151 -7.53 9.10 3.03
C VAL A 151 -7.57 10.62 3.12
N GLY A 152 -7.43 11.16 4.32
CA GLY A 152 -7.51 12.60 4.56
C GLY A 152 -6.41 13.37 3.83
N SER A 153 -5.18 12.86 3.85
CA SER A 153 -4.07 13.50 3.15
C SER A 153 -4.18 13.39 1.62
N ASP A 154 -4.65 12.26 1.09
CA ASP A 154 -4.90 12.09 -0.34
C ASP A 154 -6.00 13.04 -0.83
N LEU A 155 -7.12 13.16 -0.09
CA LEU A 155 -8.21 14.08 -0.41
C LEU A 155 -7.74 15.55 -0.33
N GLN A 156 -6.96 15.88 0.70
CA GLN A 156 -6.40 17.21 0.85
C GLN A 156 -5.49 17.57 -0.33
N LEU A 157 -4.64 16.63 -0.78
CA LEU A 157 -3.76 16.82 -1.92
C LEU A 157 -4.54 16.92 -3.24
N GLU A 158 -5.57 16.11 -3.41
CA GLU A 158 -6.44 16.16 -4.60
C GLU A 158 -7.14 17.51 -4.70
N ASN A 159 -7.75 18.00 -3.60
CA ASN A 159 -8.44 19.29 -3.56
C ASN A 159 -7.46 20.46 -3.76
N PHE A 160 -6.26 20.40 -3.18
CA PHE A 160 -5.22 21.39 -3.40
C PHE A 160 -4.83 21.51 -4.87
N LYS A 161 -4.68 20.37 -5.56
CA LYS A 161 -4.31 20.34 -6.99
C LYS A 161 -5.43 20.76 -7.94
N LYS A 162 -6.71 20.65 -7.53
CA LYS A 162 -7.85 21.09 -8.33
C LYS A 162 -7.91 22.63 -8.43
N ASN A 163 -7.35 23.36 -7.47
CA ASN A 163 -7.32 24.81 -7.50
C ASN A 163 -6.18 25.30 -8.42
N PRO A 164 -6.49 25.98 -9.55
CA PRO A 164 -5.48 26.48 -10.48
C PRO A 164 -4.46 27.42 -9.85
N ALA A 165 -4.84 28.18 -8.81
CA ALA A 165 -3.96 29.07 -8.07
C ALA A 165 -2.82 28.35 -7.33
N ASN A 166 -2.94 27.04 -7.14
CA ASN A 166 -1.93 26.20 -6.50
C ASN A 166 -0.98 25.50 -7.49
N LYS A 167 -1.14 25.77 -8.79
CA LYS A 167 -0.27 25.16 -9.81
C LYS A 167 1.20 25.49 -9.54
N GLY A 168 2.03 24.45 -9.42
CA GLY A 168 3.45 24.58 -9.11
C GLY A 168 3.81 24.77 -7.64
N LYS A 169 2.83 24.99 -6.75
CA LYS A 169 3.06 25.13 -5.31
C LYS A 169 3.13 23.77 -4.61
N LEU A 170 3.73 23.75 -3.41
CA LEU A 170 3.73 22.60 -2.49
C LEU A 170 2.59 22.74 -1.50
N LEU A 171 1.94 21.62 -1.20
CA LEU A 171 1.01 21.52 -0.08
C LEU A 171 1.81 21.26 1.21
N THR A 172 1.74 22.18 2.16
CA THR A 172 2.51 22.13 3.42
C THR A 172 1.63 22.34 4.66
N THR A 173 0.31 22.29 4.49
CA THR A 173 -0.69 22.53 5.55
C THR A 173 -1.49 21.27 5.87
N GLY A 174 -2.21 21.27 7.00
CA GLY A 174 -3.03 20.13 7.43
C GLY A 174 -2.19 18.88 7.69
N PHE A 175 -2.54 17.72 7.15
CA PHE A 175 -1.77 16.49 7.29
C PHE A 175 -0.32 16.64 6.82
N TRP A 176 -0.09 17.46 5.80
CA TRP A 176 1.23 17.73 5.21
C TRP A 176 2.10 18.68 6.05
N SER A 177 1.56 19.27 7.12
CA SER A 177 2.36 20.04 8.08
C SER A 177 3.02 19.19 9.15
N VAL A 178 2.49 18.01 9.44
CA VAL A 178 2.98 17.14 10.52
C VAL A 178 3.98 16.10 10.03
N THR A 179 3.89 15.71 8.77
CA THR A 179 4.86 14.87 8.06
C THR A 179 4.82 15.15 6.56
N ARG A 180 5.94 14.93 5.85
CA ARG A 180 6.01 15.13 4.40
C ARG A 180 5.32 14.04 3.59
N HIS A 181 5.01 12.90 4.20
CA HIS A 181 4.38 11.74 3.56
C HIS A 181 3.26 11.16 4.43
N PRO A 182 2.21 11.96 4.74
CA PRO A 182 1.16 11.55 5.66
C PRO A 182 0.33 10.37 5.14
N ASN A 183 0.15 10.24 3.83
CA ASN A 183 -0.53 9.10 3.22
C ASN A 183 0.26 7.79 3.38
N TYR A 184 1.58 7.82 3.18
CA TYR A 184 2.42 6.63 3.39
C TYR A 184 2.55 6.27 4.87
N PHE A 185 2.60 7.26 5.76
CA PHE A 185 2.53 7.01 7.19
C PHE A 185 1.20 6.34 7.56
N GLY A 186 0.08 6.84 7.01
CA GLY A 186 -1.25 6.28 7.22
C GLY A 186 -1.35 4.84 6.74
N GLU A 187 -0.85 4.55 5.54
CA GLU A 187 -0.79 3.20 4.98
C GLU A 187 0.01 2.24 5.88
N ALA A 188 1.23 2.62 6.25
CA ALA A 188 2.04 1.81 7.17
C ALA A 188 1.33 1.57 8.49
N LEU A 189 0.77 2.62 9.10
CA LEU A 189 0.06 2.53 10.38
C LEU A 189 -1.16 1.61 10.30
N SER A 190 -1.91 1.64 9.21
CA SER A 190 -3.04 0.72 8.98
C SER A 190 -2.57 -0.74 8.99
N TRP A 191 -1.43 -1.06 8.40
CA TRP A 191 -0.87 -2.41 8.41
C TRP A 191 -0.35 -2.84 9.78
N TRP A 192 0.17 -1.93 10.61
CA TRP A 192 0.42 -2.22 12.03
C TRP A 192 -0.87 -2.56 12.77
N GLY A 193 -1.97 -1.87 12.46
CA GLY A 193 -3.30 -2.19 12.99
C GLY A 193 -3.78 -3.58 12.57
N VAL A 194 -3.65 -3.94 11.28
CA VAL A 194 -3.99 -5.28 10.76
C VAL A 194 -3.19 -6.37 11.47
N PHE A 195 -1.88 -6.16 11.68
CA PHE A 195 -1.04 -7.09 12.44
C PHE A 195 -1.58 -7.32 13.85
N LEU A 196 -1.90 -6.25 14.59
CA LEU A 196 -2.40 -6.37 15.98
C LEU A 196 -3.78 -7.08 16.03
N VAL A 197 -4.63 -6.88 15.04
CA VAL A 197 -5.90 -7.63 14.93
C VAL A 197 -5.65 -9.11 14.66
N ALA A 198 -4.65 -9.43 13.83
CA ALA A 198 -4.31 -10.81 13.49
C ALA A 198 -3.55 -11.55 14.59
N TYR A 199 -2.81 -10.81 15.44
CA TYR A 199 -2.01 -11.37 16.52
C TYR A 199 -2.89 -11.92 17.65
N THR A 200 -2.70 -13.19 18.01
CA THR A 200 -3.48 -13.86 19.07
C THR A 200 -2.60 -14.41 20.18
N GLN A 201 -1.40 -14.86 19.87
CA GLN A 201 -0.46 -15.50 20.79
C GLN A 201 0.99 -15.28 20.37
N LEU A 202 1.94 -15.57 21.27
CA LEU A 202 3.36 -15.32 21.03
C LEU A 202 3.91 -16.01 19.78
N THR A 203 3.38 -17.17 19.42
CA THR A 203 3.80 -17.88 18.21
C THR A 203 3.44 -17.12 16.92
N ASP A 204 2.55 -16.13 16.99
CA ASP A 204 2.15 -15.32 15.83
C ASP A 204 3.04 -14.09 15.62
N LEU A 205 4.06 -13.87 16.47
CA LEU A 205 4.98 -12.73 16.34
C LEU A 205 5.64 -12.62 14.96
N TRP A 206 5.83 -13.72 14.25
CA TRP A 206 6.38 -13.71 12.90
C TRP A 206 5.54 -12.90 11.90
N LEU A 207 4.24 -12.70 12.18
CA LEU A 207 3.36 -11.84 11.37
C LEU A 207 3.79 -10.37 11.34
N ILE A 208 4.64 -9.95 12.29
CA ILE A 208 5.24 -8.60 12.32
C ILE A 208 6.05 -8.30 11.06
N THR A 209 6.48 -9.33 10.33
CA THR A 209 7.13 -9.18 9.02
C THR A 209 6.27 -8.38 8.04
N SER A 210 4.96 -8.50 8.11
CA SER A 210 4.00 -7.77 7.26
C SER A 210 4.14 -6.25 7.39
N PRO A 211 3.85 -5.64 8.56
CA PRO A 211 3.96 -4.19 8.72
C PRO A 211 5.42 -3.70 8.59
N ILE A 212 6.42 -4.50 8.92
CA ILE A 212 7.82 -4.15 8.70
C ILE A 212 8.09 -4.04 7.20
N VAL A 213 7.73 -5.04 6.40
CA VAL A 213 8.01 -5.05 4.96
C VAL A 213 7.34 -3.86 4.27
N ILE A 214 6.05 -3.60 4.51
CA ILE A 214 5.40 -2.46 3.87
C ILE A 214 5.99 -1.13 4.33
N THR A 215 6.32 -0.98 5.62
CA THR A 215 6.97 0.23 6.13
C THR A 215 8.32 0.47 5.45
N LEU A 216 9.14 -0.59 5.29
CA LEU A 216 10.44 -0.49 4.61
C LEU A 216 10.28 -0.19 3.11
N LEU A 217 9.31 -0.79 2.43
CA LEU A 217 9.00 -0.49 1.04
C LEU A 217 8.63 0.97 0.84
N LEU A 218 7.76 1.52 1.70
CA LEU A 218 7.35 2.92 1.63
C LEU A 218 8.48 3.89 1.95
N LEU A 219 9.31 3.57 2.96
CA LEU A 219 10.41 4.44 3.40
C LEU A 219 11.61 4.43 2.47
N PHE A 220 11.95 3.28 1.87
CA PHE A 220 13.26 3.09 1.23
C PHE A 220 13.20 2.68 -0.24
N VAL A 221 12.06 2.22 -0.76
CA VAL A 221 11.98 1.63 -2.10
C VAL A 221 11.00 2.36 -3.00
N SER A 222 9.72 2.31 -2.71
CA SER A 222 8.66 2.69 -3.65
C SER A 222 7.97 4.02 -3.34
N GLY A 223 8.02 4.50 -2.11
CA GLY A 223 7.27 5.66 -1.65
C GLY A 223 8.12 6.93 -1.56
N VAL A 224 8.61 7.18 -0.36
CA VAL A 224 9.34 8.41 0.02
C VAL A 224 10.50 8.76 -0.90
N PRO A 225 11.44 7.84 -1.25
CA PRO A 225 12.64 8.21 -2.00
C PRO A 225 12.32 8.75 -3.39
N LEU A 226 11.32 8.18 -4.05
CA LEU A 226 10.93 8.57 -5.41
C LEU A 226 10.36 9.99 -5.46
N LEU A 227 9.60 10.38 -4.43
CA LEU A 227 9.01 11.70 -4.35
C LEU A 227 10.04 12.74 -3.90
N GLU A 228 10.84 12.45 -2.88
CA GLU A 228 11.85 13.40 -2.40
C GLU A 228 12.92 13.68 -3.46
N LYS A 229 13.40 12.67 -4.18
CA LYS A 229 14.32 12.84 -5.29
C LYS A 229 13.76 13.77 -6.37
N LYS A 230 12.45 13.73 -6.63
CA LYS A 230 11.82 14.58 -7.64
C LYS A 230 11.82 16.06 -7.26
N TYR A 231 11.79 16.37 -5.96
CA TYR A 231 11.63 17.74 -5.45
C TYR A 231 12.89 18.28 -4.75
N GLN A 232 13.95 17.48 -4.60
CA GLN A 232 15.15 17.79 -3.80
C GLN A 232 15.82 19.12 -4.19
N ASP A 233 15.80 19.48 -5.49
CA ASP A 233 16.47 20.68 -6.01
C ASP A 233 15.60 21.95 -5.91
N ARG A 234 14.39 21.85 -5.38
CA ARG A 234 13.48 23.00 -5.20
C ARG A 234 13.73 23.67 -3.86
N ALA A 235 13.99 24.97 -3.86
CA ALA A 235 14.23 25.76 -2.64
C ALA A 235 13.04 25.74 -1.66
N ASP A 236 11.80 25.79 -2.17
CA ASP A 236 10.57 25.70 -1.35
C ASP A 236 10.42 24.33 -0.70
N PHE A 237 10.83 23.25 -1.39
CA PHE A 237 10.82 21.90 -0.83
C PHE A 237 11.91 21.75 0.26
N GLN A 238 13.09 22.29 0.05
CA GLN A 238 14.17 22.28 1.06
C GLN A 238 13.75 23.03 2.33
N ALA A 239 13.15 24.22 2.17
CA ALA A 239 12.62 24.97 3.30
C ALA A 239 11.50 24.21 4.06
N TYR A 240 10.64 23.51 3.34
CA TYR A 240 9.61 22.64 3.92
C TYR A 240 10.23 21.43 4.63
N ALA A 241 11.22 20.77 4.00
CA ALA A 241 11.90 19.62 4.57
C ALA A 241 12.63 19.95 5.87
N ASN A 242 13.21 21.15 5.98
CA ASN A 242 13.88 21.59 7.21
C ASN A 242 12.92 21.78 8.40
N LYS A 243 11.65 22.01 8.15
CA LYS A 243 10.63 22.24 9.20
C LYS A 243 9.81 21.00 9.53
N THR A 244 9.62 20.09 8.56
CA THR A 244 8.65 18.99 8.65
C THR A 244 9.36 17.64 8.62
N SER A 245 8.97 16.74 9.52
CA SER A 245 9.50 15.39 9.60
C SER A 245 9.26 14.59 8.32
N LYS A 246 10.15 13.66 8.03
CA LYS A 246 10.10 12.89 6.79
C LYS A 246 8.92 11.92 6.73
N PHE A 247 8.68 11.18 7.80
CA PHE A 247 7.71 10.08 7.81
C PHE A 247 6.84 10.07 9.08
N PHE A 248 7.43 9.96 10.25
CA PHE A 248 6.66 9.95 11.50
C PHE A 248 6.17 11.37 11.81
N PRO A 249 4.86 11.56 12.10
CA PRO A 249 4.32 12.87 12.48
C PRO A 249 5.09 13.48 13.66
N PHE A 250 5.50 14.75 13.52
CA PHE A 250 6.25 15.55 14.49
C PHE A 250 7.63 15.02 14.87
N ILE A 251 7.93 13.73 14.66
CA ILE A 251 9.14 13.05 15.11
C ILE A 251 9.97 12.63 13.90
N GLY A 252 11.29 12.65 14.06
CA GLY A 252 12.20 12.10 13.07
C GLY A 252 13.02 13.13 12.33
N LYS A 253 13.70 12.67 11.27
CA LYS A 253 14.65 13.48 10.50
C LYS A 253 13.93 14.63 9.80
N LYS A 254 14.38 15.85 10.12
CA LYS A 254 14.10 17.08 9.37
C LYS A 254 15.28 17.33 8.42
N GLY A 255 15.02 17.99 7.30
CA GLY A 255 16.00 18.15 6.24
C GLY A 255 15.99 16.99 5.22
N LEU A 256 16.80 17.10 4.19
CA LEU A 256 16.96 16.11 3.11
C LEU A 256 17.87 14.96 3.50
#